data_943447dbfed20abde0bb78816d7e96a9
#
_entry.id   943447dbfed20abde0bb78816d7e96a9
#
_cell.length_a   1.000
_cell.length_b   1.000
_cell.length_c   1.000
_cell.angle_alpha   90.00
_cell.angle_beta   90.00
_cell.angle_gamma   90.00
#
_symmetry.space_group_name_H-M   'P 1'
#
loop_
_entity.id
_entity.type
_entity.pdbx_description
1 polymer ?
#
loop_
_entity_poly.entity_id
_entity_poly.type
_entity_poly.pdbx_seq_one_letter_code
_entity_poly.pdbx_strand_id
1 'polypeptide(L)'
;HNKGSYLYNQVEVVVPQIAAYLEKLFLPENVFITGAFKRQLETIAELDFVVNSTNELIKPKFVSANPPELLEEKPDSLLYKLLNGLRLRLLTGTGNIAERLFKTSGSKEFVEAFVSNFPKTDFSKSSGTDDKALFSQANISYIPVFARESATIIEKAKATSFTEVIQPGDIKGIIHSHSNWSDGSYTVEDMANAAIEKGFEYLVLSDHS
;
A
#
# COMPACT_ATOMS: atom_id res chain seq x y z
N HIS A 1 -5.90 -21.39 -7.12
CA HIS A 1 -4.51 -21.52 -6.67
C HIS A 1 -3.76 -20.24 -7.06
N ASN A 2 -3.49 -19.39 -6.07
CA ASN A 2 -2.71 -18.17 -6.23
C ASN A 2 -1.27 -18.53 -6.59
N LYS A 3 -0.90 -18.42 -7.87
CA LYS A 3 0.47 -18.64 -8.36
C LYS A 3 1.43 -17.54 -7.87
N GLY A 4 1.49 -17.30 -6.53
CA GLY A 4 2.40 -16.31 -5.92
C GLY A 4 1.87 -14.88 -5.88
N SER A 5 0.58 -14.64 -6.14
CA SER A 5 -0.10 -13.37 -5.87
C SER A 5 -1.23 -13.57 -4.87
N TYR A 6 -1.46 -12.59 -4.02
CA TYR A 6 -2.47 -12.58 -2.97
C TYR A 6 -3.44 -11.42 -3.20
N LEU A 7 -4.69 -11.55 -2.78
CA LEU A 7 -5.61 -10.41 -2.77
C LEU A 7 -5.16 -9.40 -1.70
N TYR A 8 -5.44 -8.12 -1.91
CA TYR A 8 -5.09 -7.04 -0.99
C TYR A 8 -5.53 -7.37 0.46
N ASN A 9 -6.79 -7.76 0.66
CA ASN A 9 -7.34 -8.08 1.98
C ASN A 9 -6.66 -9.27 2.67
N GLN A 10 -6.07 -10.20 1.92
CA GLN A 10 -5.31 -11.33 2.49
C GLN A 10 -3.96 -10.86 3.04
N VAL A 11 -3.37 -9.84 2.41
CA VAL A 11 -2.08 -9.27 2.82
C VAL A 11 -2.27 -8.25 3.95
N GLU A 12 -3.34 -7.46 3.90
CA GLU A 12 -3.64 -6.40 4.87
C GLU A 12 -3.62 -6.89 6.33
N VAL A 13 -4.12 -8.09 6.60
CA VAL A 13 -4.16 -8.66 7.95
C VAL A 13 -2.79 -9.03 8.51
N VAL A 14 -1.79 -9.27 7.65
CA VAL A 14 -0.42 -9.65 8.08
C VAL A 14 0.57 -8.48 8.04
N VAL A 15 0.27 -7.41 7.32
CA VAL A 15 1.15 -6.24 7.18
C VAL A 15 1.53 -5.60 8.51
N PRO A 16 0.61 -5.38 9.48
CA PRO A 16 1.00 -4.77 10.76
C PRO A 16 2.03 -5.59 11.52
N GLN A 17 1.95 -6.92 11.46
CA GLN A 17 2.89 -7.83 12.12
C GLN A 17 4.28 -7.78 11.46
N ILE A 18 4.30 -7.75 10.12
CA ILE A 18 5.56 -7.65 9.36
C ILE A 18 6.21 -6.28 9.60
N ALA A 19 5.43 -5.19 9.56
CA ALA A 19 5.91 -3.84 9.82
C ALA A 19 6.52 -3.75 11.23
N ALA A 20 5.81 -4.18 12.26
CA ALA A 20 6.29 -4.18 13.64
C ALA A 20 7.58 -5.03 13.83
N TYR A 21 7.67 -6.16 13.13
CA TYR A 21 8.89 -6.97 13.13
C TYR A 21 10.07 -6.23 12.51
N LEU A 22 9.89 -5.59 11.36
CA LEU A 22 10.93 -4.81 10.69
C LEU A 22 11.32 -3.58 11.52
N GLU A 23 10.36 -2.86 12.09
CA GLU A 23 10.58 -1.70 12.95
C GLU A 23 11.39 -2.08 14.22
N LYS A 24 11.15 -3.26 14.78
CA LYS A 24 11.97 -3.79 15.89
C LYS A 24 13.41 -4.05 15.48
N LEU A 25 13.66 -4.45 14.23
CA LEU A 25 15.01 -4.73 13.72
C LEU A 25 15.77 -3.46 13.29
N PHE A 26 15.06 -2.47 12.73
CA PHE A 26 15.66 -1.35 12.00
C PHE A 26 15.23 0.02 12.52
N LEU A 27 14.41 0.12 13.55
CA LEU A 27 13.75 1.29 14.12
C LEU A 27 12.63 1.84 13.20
N PRO A 28 11.53 2.39 13.79
CA PRO A 28 10.36 2.85 13.02
C PRO A 28 10.67 3.93 11.99
N GLU A 29 11.60 4.83 12.30
CA GLU A 29 11.99 5.93 11.41
C GLU A 29 12.79 5.49 10.18
N ASN A 30 13.17 4.21 10.11
CA ASN A 30 13.94 3.63 9.00
C ASN A 30 13.16 2.63 8.15
N VAL A 31 11.87 2.37 8.46
CA VAL A 31 11.05 1.34 7.80
C VAL A 31 9.77 1.96 7.27
N PHE A 32 9.54 1.85 5.97
CA PHE A 32 8.37 2.45 5.32
C PHE A 32 7.75 1.49 4.32
N ILE A 33 6.45 1.24 4.45
CA ILE A 33 5.70 0.45 3.48
C ILE A 33 5.58 1.22 2.15
N THR A 34 5.68 0.50 1.03
CA THR A 34 5.63 1.06 -0.31
C THR A 34 5.07 0.07 -1.32
N GLY A 35 5.29 0.30 -2.61
CA GLY A 35 4.95 -0.64 -3.68
C GLY A 35 3.46 -0.83 -3.91
N ALA A 36 3.11 -2.01 -4.40
CA ALA A 36 1.76 -2.39 -4.79
C ALA A 36 0.76 -2.29 -3.62
N PHE A 37 1.16 -2.70 -2.42
CA PHE A 37 0.31 -2.62 -1.24
C PHE A 37 0.01 -1.16 -0.85
N LYS A 38 1.01 -0.29 -0.87
CA LYS A 38 0.82 1.15 -0.59
C LYS A 38 -0.12 1.80 -1.60
N ARG A 39 -0.11 1.36 -2.84
CA ARG A 39 -1.01 1.82 -3.91
C ARG A 39 -2.40 1.16 -3.86
N GLN A 40 -2.63 0.24 -2.93
CA GLN A 40 -3.89 -0.49 -2.77
C GLN A 40 -4.30 -1.28 -4.03
N LEU A 41 -3.32 -1.91 -4.69
CA LEU A 41 -3.62 -2.75 -5.83
C LEU A 41 -4.43 -3.98 -5.41
N GLU A 42 -5.31 -4.42 -6.29
CA GLU A 42 -6.21 -5.56 -6.07
C GLU A 42 -5.47 -6.86 -5.73
N THR A 43 -4.30 -7.03 -6.35
CA THR A 43 -3.43 -8.19 -6.13
C THR A 43 -2.01 -7.77 -5.77
N ILE A 44 -1.43 -8.46 -4.80
CA ILE A 44 -0.08 -8.22 -4.26
C ILE A 44 0.78 -9.45 -4.52
N ALA A 45 1.78 -9.31 -5.39
CA ALA A 45 2.76 -10.37 -5.64
C ALA A 45 3.93 -10.32 -4.65
N GLU A 46 4.30 -9.11 -4.23
CA GLU A 46 5.38 -8.84 -3.27
C GLU A 46 4.94 -7.73 -2.33
N LEU A 47 5.30 -7.84 -1.07
CA LEU A 47 5.13 -6.78 -0.09
C LEU A 47 6.43 -5.99 0.01
N ASP A 48 6.38 -4.72 -0.35
CA ASP A 48 7.57 -3.87 -0.47
C ASP A 48 7.72 -2.94 0.72
N PHE A 49 8.93 -2.86 1.27
CA PHE A 49 9.33 -1.87 2.26
C PHE A 49 10.61 -1.15 1.82
N VAL A 50 10.66 0.16 1.99
CA VAL A 50 11.91 0.91 2.00
C VAL A 50 12.54 0.78 3.38
N VAL A 51 13.80 0.34 3.43
CA VAL A 51 14.59 0.27 4.66
C VAL A 51 15.82 1.16 4.51
N ASN A 52 15.98 2.11 5.43
CA ASN A 52 17.12 3.02 5.45
C ASN A 52 18.36 2.34 6.06
N SER A 53 18.88 1.37 5.35
CA SER A 53 20.05 0.59 5.72
C SER A 53 20.62 -0.13 4.51
N THR A 54 21.85 -0.65 4.59
CA THR A 54 22.47 -1.41 3.49
C THR A 54 22.20 -2.91 3.64
N ASN A 55 22.37 -3.66 2.55
CA ASN A 55 22.19 -5.11 2.53
C ASN A 55 23.05 -5.81 3.58
N GLU A 56 24.29 -5.36 3.74
CA GLU A 56 25.28 -5.94 4.68
C GLU A 56 24.83 -5.80 6.14
N LEU A 57 24.13 -4.72 6.48
CA LEU A 57 23.60 -4.48 7.83
C LEU A 57 22.25 -5.15 8.05
N ILE A 58 21.49 -5.40 6.99
CA ILE A 58 20.15 -6.02 7.05
C ILE A 58 20.24 -7.53 7.20
N LYS A 59 21.02 -8.21 6.34
CA LYS A 59 21.09 -9.68 6.32
C LYS A 59 21.39 -10.33 7.67
N PRO A 60 22.36 -9.85 8.46
CA PRO A 60 22.66 -10.46 9.75
C PRO A 60 21.57 -10.33 10.81
N LYS A 61 20.57 -9.45 10.59
CA LYS A 61 19.48 -9.23 11.55
C LYS A 61 18.33 -10.24 11.43
N PHE A 62 18.26 -10.95 10.31
CA PHE A 62 17.28 -12.03 10.12
C PHE A 62 17.76 -13.33 10.74
N VAL A 63 18.07 -13.30 12.05
CA VAL A 63 18.48 -14.46 12.83
C VAL A 63 17.30 -14.95 13.66
N SER A 64 16.72 -16.09 13.30
CA SER A 64 15.65 -16.74 14.04
C SER A 64 15.77 -18.26 13.87
N ALA A 65 14.97 -19.03 14.61
CA ALA A 65 14.91 -20.48 14.44
C ALA A 65 14.45 -20.89 13.01
N ASN A 66 13.62 -20.04 12.39
CA ASN A 66 13.14 -20.19 11.02
C ASN A 66 13.29 -18.85 10.29
N PRO A 67 14.50 -18.52 9.81
CA PRO A 67 14.70 -17.26 9.08
C PRO A 67 13.96 -17.29 7.73
N PRO A 68 13.55 -16.13 7.21
CA PRO A 68 13.00 -16.06 5.86
C PRO A 68 14.07 -16.46 4.83
N GLU A 69 13.64 -17.15 3.79
CA GLU A 69 14.52 -17.60 2.70
C GLU A 69 14.90 -16.41 1.81
N LEU A 70 16.19 -16.11 1.65
CA LEU A 70 16.66 -15.10 0.70
C LEU A 70 16.56 -15.65 -0.72
N LEU A 71 15.69 -15.06 -1.55
CA LEU A 71 15.46 -15.45 -2.94
C LEU A 71 16.34 -14.70 -3.94
N GLU A 72 16.56 -13.40 -3.69
CA GLU A 72 17.30 -12.51 -4.58
C GLU A 72 18.05 -11.45 -3.78
N GLU A 73 19.25 -11.13 -4.19
CA GLU A 73 20.02 -9.99 -3.70
C GLU A 73 20.47 -9.12 -4.87
N LYS A 74 20.13 -7.84 -4.80
CA LYS A 74 20.60 -6.78 -5.72
C LYS A 74 21.30 -5.69 -4.89
N PRO A 75 22.09 -4.81 -5.51
CA PRO A 75 22.80 -3.74 -4.77
C PRO A 75 21.89 -2.86 -3.89
N ASP A 76 20.64 -2.69 -4.29
CA ASP A 76 19.64 -1.81 -3.67
C ASP A 76 18.39 -2.53 -3.17
N SER A 77 18.39 -3.87 -3.16
CA SER A 77 17.24 -4.64 -2.67
C SER A 77 17.58 -6.07 -2.26
N LEU A 78 16.77 -6.58 -1.32
CA LEU A 78 16.74 -7.98 -0.89
C LEU A 78 15.31 -8.50 -1.04
N LEU A 79 15.15 -9.67 -1.67
CA LEU A 79 13.87 -10.36 -1.76
C LEU A 79 13.90 -11.61 -0.90
N TYR A 80 12.99 -11.67 0.04
CA TYR A 80 12.80 -12.82 0.91
C TYR A 80 11.47 -13.51 0.64
N LYS A 81 11.42 -14.81 0.97
CA LYS A 81 10.19 -15.58 1.07
C LYS A 81 9.92 -15.85 2.55
N LEU A 82 8.76 -15.43 3.00
CA LEU A 82 8.29 -15.68 4.36
C LEU A 82 7.72 -17.09 4.50
N LEU A 83 7.56 -17.58 5.74
CA LEU A 83 7.07 -18.93 6.02
C LEU A 83 5.69 -19.23 5.41
N ASN A 84 4.83 -18.22 5.32
CA ASN A 84 3.50 -18.30 4.69
C ASN A 84 3.54 -18.23 3.15
N GLY A 85 4.74 -18.16 2.55
CA GLY A 85 4.94 -18.08 1.10
C GLY A 85 4.89 -16.66 0.52
N LEU A 86 4.47 -15.65 1.30
CA LEU A 86 4.46 -14.25 0.86
C LEU A 86 5.91 -13.79 0.58
N ARG A 87 6.09 -13.07 -0.51
CA ARG A 87 7.37 -12.44 -0.84
C ARG A 87 7.48 -11.07 -0.16
N LEU A 88 8.60 -10.83 0.49
CA LEU A 88 8.94 -9.57 1.15
C LEU A 88 10.16 -8.97 0.44
N ARG A 89 9.97 -7.84 -0.21
CA ARG A 89 11.08 -7.07 -0.81
C ARG A 89 11.46 -5.92 0.10
N LEU A 90 12.72 -5.88 0.47
CA LEU A 90 13.32 -4.75 1.16
C LEU A 90 14.12 -3.93 0.16
N LEU A 91 13.68 -2.71 -0.09
CA LEU A 91 14.38 -1.73 -0.91
C LEU A 91 15.37 -0.99 -0.02
N THR A 92 16.65 -1.29 -0.20
CA THR A 92 17.73 -0.96 0.73
C THR A 92 18.54 0.24 0.25
N GLY A 93 19.31 0.84 1.11
CA GLY A 93 20.21 1.97 0.82
C GLY A 93 20.13 3.05 1.89
N THR A 94 21.14 3.90 1.91
CA THR A 94 21.21 5.11 2.71
C THR A 94 21.13 6.31 1.78
N GLY A 95 20.25 7.28 2.04
CA GLY A 95 20.09 8.42 1.15
C GLY A 95 18.77 9.13 1.34
N ASN A 96 18.30 9.85 0.33
CA ASN A 96 17.04 10.57 0.40
C ASN A 96 15.85 9.60 0.43
N ILE A 97 15.32 9.37 1.64
CA ILE A 97 14.16 8.49 1.87
C ILE A 97 12.92 8.99 1.12
N ALA A 98 12.70 10.30 1.09
CA ALA A 98 11.54 10.90 0.42
C ALA A 98 11.54 10.60 -1.08
N GLU A 99 12.70 10.73 -1.74
CA GLU A 99 12.85 10.38 -3.15
C GLU A 99 12.60 8.89 -3.39
N ARG A 100 13.17 8.03 -2.55
CA ARG A 100 12.99 6.58 -2.65
C ARG A 100 11.53 6.18 -2.46
N LEU A 101 10.86 6.74 -1.45
CA LEU A 101 9.44 6.49 -1.20
C LEU A 101 8.57 6.98 -2.36
N PHE A 102 8.83 8.16 -2.89
CA PHE A 102 8.08 8.66 -4.05
C PHE A 102 8.25 7.73 -5.25
N LYS A 103 9.49 7.37 -5.59
CA LYS A 103 9.79 6.50 -6.74
C LYS A 103 9.23 5.09 -6.61
N THR A 104 9.05 4.59 -5.40
CA THR A 104 8.54 3.24 -5.15
C THR A 104 7.04 3.19 -4.84
N SER A 105 6.43 4.35 -4.52
CA SER A 105 4.99 4.48 -4.25
C SER A 105 4.15 4.84 -5.50
N GLY A 106 4.74 4.85 -6.68
CA GLY A 106 4.05 4.99 -7.97
C GLY A 106 4.40 3.83 -8.89
N SER A 107 3.58 3.60 -9.92
CA SER A 107 3.97 2.71 -11.00
C SER A 107 5.20 3.25 -11.73
N LYS A 108 5.91 2.40 -12.45
CA LYS A 108 7.04 2.83 -13.28
C LYS A 108 6.62 3.93 -14.26
N GLU A 109 5.47 3.71 -14.94
CA GLU A 109 4.91 4.67 -15.91
C GLU A 109 4.65 6.04 -15.28
N PHE A 110 4.00 6.07 -14.11
CA PHE A 110 3.73 7.33 -13.40
C PHE A 110 5.01 8.03 -12.99
N VAL A 111 5.97 7.32 -12.40
CA VAL A 111 7.22 7.90 -11.89
C VAL A 111 8.06 8.47 -13.03
N GLU A 112 8.23 7.73 -14.13
CA GLU A 112 8.96 8.19 -15.30
C GLU A 112 8.31 9.44 -15.93
N ALA A 113 6.98 9.44 -16.05
CA ALA A 113 6.23 10.58 -16.54
C ALA A 113 6.35 11.79 -15.62
N PHE A 114 6.26 11.61 -14.29
CA PHE A 114 6.39 12.71 -13.33
C PHE A 114 7.79 13.35 -13.40
N VAL A 115 8.85 12.54 -13.34
CA VAL A 115 10.22 13.02 -13.40
C VAL A 115 10.52 13.73 -14.73
N SER A 116 10.01 13.19 -15.84
CA SER A 116 10.18 13.78 -17.16
C SER A 116 9.44 15.12 -17.31
N ASN A 117 8.20 15.22 -16.80
CA ASN A 117 7.43 16.46 -16.86
C ASN A 117 7.94 17.54 -15.90
N PHE A 118 8.54 17.15 -14.76
CA PHE A 118 8.96 18.03 -13.69
C PHE A 118 10.42 17.83 -13.26
N PRO A 119 11.39 17.98 -14.17
CA PRO A 119 12.80 17.64 -13.92
C PRO A 119 13.49 18.55 -12.87
N LYS A 120 12.83 19.65 -12.48
CA LYS A 120 13.35 20.57 -11.45
C LYS A 120 12.80 20.29 -10.06
N THR A 121 12.03 19.21 -9.88
CA THR A 121 11.49 18.84 -8.57
C THR A 121 12.62 18.47 -7.61
N ASP A 122 12.65 19.14 -6.47
CA ASP A 122 13.65 18.92 -5.42
C ASP A 122 13.08 17.99 -4.35
N PHE A 123 13.48 16.74 -4.40
CA PHE A 123 13.02 15.70 -3.45
C PHE A 123 13.50 15.96 -2.01
N SER A 124 14.53 16.78 -1.79
CA SER A 124 15.00 17.12 -0.43
C SER A 124 14.00 17.97 0.35
N LYS A 125 13.07 18.61 -0.34
CA LYS A 125 11.99 19.42 0.25
C LYS A 125 10.76 18.61 0.69
N SER A 126 10.77 17.32 0.43
CA SER A 126 9.74 16.41 0.94
C SER A 126 10.19 15.83 2.29
N SER A 127 9.27 15.73 3.24
CA SER A 127 9.54 15.18 4.56
C SER A 127 9.09 13.71 4.64
N GLY A 128 10.03 12.79 4.41
CA GLY A 128 9.79 11.37 4.65
C GLY A 128 8.53 10.82 3.94
N THR A 129 7.44 10.67 4.66
CA THR A 129 6.19 10.10 4.16
C THR A 129 5.23 11.12 3.52
N ASP A 130 5.44 12.43 3.71
CA ASP A 130 4.62 13.48 3.09
C ASP A 130 5.30 14.05 1.85
N ASP A 131 4.79 13.64 0.70
CA ASP A 131 5.30 14.05 -0.61
C ASP A 131 4.46 15.15 -1.31
N LYS A 132 3.49 15.76 -0.59
CA LYS A 132 2.64 16.84 -1.14
C LYS A 132 3.46 18.03 -1.65
N ALA A 133 4.59 18.32 -1.00
CA ALA A 133 5.49 19.38 -1.41
C ALA A 133 6.05 19.19 -2.85
N LEU A 134 6.20 17.95 -3.33
CA LEU A 134 6.67 17.66 -4.68
C LEU A 134 5.63 18.07 -5.73
N PHE A 135 4.35 17.85 -5.47
CA PHE A 135 3.24 18.25 -6.34
C PHE A 135 3.06 19.78 -6.34
N SER A 136 3.24 20.42 -5.17
CA SER A 136 3.24 21.88 -5.07
C SER A 136 4.36 22.52 -5.89
N GLN A 137 5.58 21.96 -5.86
CA GLN A 137 6.70 22.41 -6.70
C GLN A 137 6.40 22.23 -8.20
N ALA A 138 5.69 21.17 -8.56
CA ALA A 138 5.27 20.88 -9.92
C ALA A 138 4.08 21.75 -10.38
N ASN A 139 3.48 22.53 -9.48
CA ASN A 139 2.28 23.33 -9.71
C ASN A 139 1.10 22.50 -10.26
N ILE A 140 0.89 21.32 -9.69
CA ILE A 140 -0.23 20.44 -9.98
C ILE A 140 -0.92 20.00 -8.69
N SER A 141 -2.15 19.54 -8.81
CA SER A 141 -2.88 18.96 -7.68
C SER A 141 -2.18 17.70 -7.14
N TYR A 142 -2.25 17.50 -5.83
CA TYR A 142 -1.74 16.29 -5.21
C TYR A 142 -2.40 15.05 -5.77
N ILE A 143 -1.60 14.08 -6.19
CA ILE A 143 -2.07 12.79 -6.68
C ILE A 143 -1.93 11.76 -5.54
N PRO A 144 -3.04 11.24 -4.99
CA PRO A 144 -2.98 10.19 -3.98
C PRO A 144 -2.22 8.96 -4.47
N VAL A 145 -1.57 8.25 -3.54
CA VAL A 145 -0.70 7.10 -3.89
C VAL A 145 -1.46 6.03 -4.68
N PHE A 146 -2.70 5.72 -4.30
CA PHE A 146 -3.52 4.72 -4.99
C PHE A 146 -3.91 5.11 -6.43
N ALA A 147 -3.75 6.37 -6.83
CA ALA A 147 -4.03 6.84 -8.18
C ALA A 147 -2.78 6.89 -9.08
N ARG A 148 -1.59 6.56 -8.58
CA ARG A 148 -0.30 6.69 -9.29
C ARG A 148 0.02 5.48 -10.17
N GLU A 149 -0.93 5.09 -11.05
CA GLU A 149 -0.76 3.90 -11.91
C GLU A 149 -0.44 4.23 -13.37
N SER A 150 -0.80 5.41 -13.87
CA SER A 150 -0.56 5.80 -15.26
C SER A 150 -0.06 7.23 -15.41
N ALA A 151 0.58 7.52 -16.55
CA ALA A 151 1.01 8.88 -16.90
C ALA A 151 -0.18 9.84 -17.08
N THR A 152 -1.34 9.34 -17.51
CA THR A 152 -2.54 10.15 -17.78
C THR A 152 -3.10 10.84 -16.54
N ILE A 153 -2.80 10.31 -15.34
CA ILE A 153 -3.24 10.93 -14.08
C ILE A 153 -2.57 12.30 -13.85
N ILE A 154 -1.36 12.51 -14.38
CA ILE A 154 -0.64 13.78 -14.30
C ILE A 154 -1.40 14.86 -15.07
N GLU A 155 -1.93 14.54 -16.25
CA GLU A 155 -2.72 15.49 -17.06
C GLU A 155 -4.02 15.87 -16.34
N LYS A 156 -4.68 14.91 -15.68
CA LYS A 156 -5.83 15.20 -14.83
C LYS A 156 -5.45 16.14 -13.68
N ALA A 157 -4.31 15.91 -13.02
CA ALA A 157 -3.83 16.74 -11.90
C ALA A 157 -3.48 18.18 -12.30
N LYS A 158 -3.14 18.43 -13.57
CA LYS A 158 -2.95 19.80 -14.11
C LYS A 158 -4.28 20.54 -14.28
N ALA A 159 -5.36 19.83 -14.53
CA ALA A 159 -6.67 20.41 -14.88
C ALA A 159 -7.63 20.47 -13.69
N THR A 160 -7.59 19.48 -12.78
CA THR A 160 -8.55 19.32 -11.68
C THR A 160 -7.88 18.88 -10.39
N SER A 161 -8.56 19.12 -9.25
CA SER A 161 -8.15 18.53 -7.97
C SER A 161 -8.75 17.14 -7.80
N PHE A 162 -8.07 16.28 -7.01
CA PHE A 162 -8.58 14.95 -6.60
C PHE A 162 -9.44 15.05 -5.33
N THR A 163 -10.19 16.14 -5.16
CA THR A 163 -11.04 16.38 -3.98
C THR A 163 -12.31 15.50 -3.96
N GLU A 164 -12.67 14.93 -5.11
CA GLU A 164 -13.89 14.11 -5.27
C GLU A 164 -13.62 12.61 -5.24
N VAL A 165 -12.53 12.20 -4.62
CA VAL A 165 -12.26 10.76 -4.42
C VAL A 165 -13.13 10.26 -3.28
N ILE A 166 -13.92 9.20 -3.53
CA ILE A 166 -14.75 8.54 -2.51
C ILE A 166 -13.89 8.16 -1.31
N GLN A 167 -14.31 8.60 -0.14
CA GLN A 167 -13.70 8.28 1.15
C GLN A 167 -14.55 7.23 1.88
N PRO A 168 -13.99 6.48 2.85
CA PRO A 168 -14.78 5.53 3.66
C PRO A 168 -16.02 6.15 4.29
N GLY A 169 -15.96 7.43 4.72
CA GLY A 169 -17.10 8.16 5.29
C GLY A 169 -18.19 8.54 4.28
N ASP A 170 -17.92 8.45 2.97
CA ASP A 170 -18.91 8.70 1.93
C ASP A 170 -19.79 7.46 1.66
N ILE A 171 -19.36 6.29 2.15
CA ILE A 171 -20.11 5.04 2.00
C ILE A 171 -21.24 5.05 3.02
N LYS A 172 -22.49 5.14 2.54
CA LYS A 172 -23.68 5.30 3.37
C LYS A 172 -24.39 4.00 3.69
N GLY A 173 -24.11 2.95 2.97
CA GLY A 173 -24.77 1.68 3.21
C GLY A 173 -24.21 0.52 2.41
N ILE A 174 -24.79 -0.64 2.66
CA ILE A 174 -24.43 -1.89 1.99
C ILE A 174 -25.66 -2.38 1.25
N ILE A 175 -25.45 -2.85 0.02
CA ILE A 175 -26.45 -3.52 -0.80
C ILE A 175 -25.94 -4.90 -1.21
N HIS A 176 -26.88 -5.81 -1.54
CA HIS A 176 -26.59 -7.18 -1.94
C HIS A 176 -25.92 -7.96 -0.80
N SER A 177 -26.66 -8.11 0.30
CA SER A 177 -26.26 -8.92 1.46
C SER A 177 -27.28 -10.03 1.68
N HIS A 178 -26.82 -11.21 2.09
CA HIS A 178 -27.63 -12.39 2.32
C HIS A 178 -27.65 -12.74 3.81
N SER A 179 -28.83 -12.97 4.36
CA SER A 179 -29.01 -13.42 5.72
C SER A 179 -29.12 -14.95 5.81
N ASN A 180 -29.27 -15.47 7.03
CA ASN A 180 -29.54 -16.89 7.25
C ASN A 180 -30.95 -17.35 6.80
N TRP A 181 -31.75 -16.47 6.20
CA TRP A 181 -32.99 -16.82 5.51
C TRP A 181 -32.71 -17.40 4.12
N SER A 182 -31.51 -17.21 3.58
CA SER A 182 -31.03 -17.88 2.36
C SER A 182 -29.69 -18.57 2.61
N ASP A 183 -28.61 -18.08 2.04
CA ASP A 183 -27.28 -18.68 2.09
C ASP A 183 -26.26 -17.86 2.90
N GLY A 184 -26.69 -16.79 3.57
CA GLY A 184 -25.89 -16.04 4.53
C GLY A 184 -25.72 -16.74 5.87
N SER A 185 -24.75 -16.31 6.66
CA SER A 185 -24.40 -16.94 7.94
C SER A 185 -25.01 -16.25 9.16
N TYR A 186 -25.50 -15.02 9.03
CA TYR A 186 -25.95 -14.20 10.15
C TYR A 186 -27.44 -13.88 10.06
N THR A 187 -28.06 -13.64 11.22
CA THR A 187 -29.44 -13.19 11.27
C THR A 187 -29.58 -11.76 10.74
N VAL A 188 -30.79 -11.40 10.30
CA VAL A 188 -31.10 -10.02 9.89
C VAL A 188 -30.76 -9.01 11.01
N GLU A 189 -31.03 -9.38 12.28
CA GLU A 189 -30.73 -8.54 13.44
C GLU A 189 -29.21 -8.35 13.63
N ASP A 190 -28.41 -9.42 13.53
CA ASP A 190 -26.95 -9.33 13.64
C ASP A 190 -26.37 -8.43 12.54
N MET A 191 -26.85 -8.56 11.31
CA MET A 191 -26.43 -7.78 10.18
C MET A 191 -26.81 -6.30 10.33
N ALA A 192 -28.01 -6.01 10.82
CA ALA A 192 -28.46 -4.65 11.08
C ALA A 192 -27.63 -3.99 12.19
N ASN A 193 -27.37 -4.72 13.29
CA ASN A 193 -26.55 -4.20 14.39
C ASN A 193 -25.11 -3.93 13.90
N ALA A 194 -24.50 -4.81 13.10
CA ALA A 194 -23.19 -4.60 12.54
C ALA A 194 -23.14 -3.37 11.58
N ALA A 195 -24.20 -3.14 10.81
CA ALA A 195 -24.32 -1.96 9.95
C ALA A 195 -24.40 -0.66 10.77
N ILE A 196 -25.19 -0.66 11.84
CA ILE A 196 -25.31 0.48 12.77
C ILE A 196 -23.96 0.75 13.44
N GLU A 197 -23.28 -0.28 13.96
CA GLU A 197 -21.95 -0.14 14.59
C GLU A 197 -20.91 0.48 13.65
N LYS A 198 -20.99 0.16 12.35
CA LYS A 198 -20.13 0.75 11.31
C LYS A 198 -20.58 2.14 10.83
N GLY A 199 -21.67 2.66 11.35
CA GLY A 199 -22.20 3.97 11.01
C GLY A 199 -22.90 4.05 9.65
N PHE A 200 -23.36 2.92 9.10
CA PHE A 200 -24.13 2.91 7.85
C PHE A 200 -25.57 3.38 8.08
N GLU A 201 -26.11 4.11 7.10
CA GLU A 201 -27.46 4.66 7.13
C GLU A 201 -28.51 3.65 6.68
N TYR A 202 -28.12 2.64 5.90
CA TYR A 202 -29.01 1.57 5.39
C TYR A 202 -28.27 0.27 5.09
N LEU A 203 -29.04 -0.81 5.13
CA LEU A 203 -28.64 -2.15 4.72
C LEU A 203 -29.76 -2.73 3.82
N VAL A 204 -29.40 -3.22 2.64
CA VAL A 204 -30.32 -3.89 1.73
C VAL A 204 -30.03 -5.39 1.73
N LEU A 205 -31.02 -6.16 2.18
CA LEU A 205 -30.99 -7.62 2.13
C LEU A 205 -31.48 -8.10 0.77
N SER A 206 -30.79 -9.08 0.22
CA SER A 206 -31.06 -9.66 -1.12
C SER A 206 -31.14 -11.19 -1.02
N ASP A 207 -31.85 -11.68 0.01
CA ASP A 207 -32.03 -13.11 0.23
C ASP A 207 -32.69 -13.80 -0.97
N HIS A 208 -32.27 -15.00 -1.25
CA HIS A 208 -32.89 -15.82 -2.29
C HIS A 208 -34.28 -16.30 -1.86
N SER A 209 -35.20 -16.42 -2.83
CA SER A 209 -36.56 -16.96 -2.63
C SER A 209 -36.59 -18.46 -2.83
#